data_bf489702ef469435d38a608c6723fc20
#
_entry.id   bf489702ef469435d38a608c6723fc20
#
_cell.length_a   1.000
_cell.length_b   1.000
_cell.length_c   1.000
_cell.angle_alpha   90.00
_cell.angle_beta   90.00
_cell.angle_gamma   90.00
#
_symmetry.space_group_name_H-M   'P 1'
#
loop_
_entity.id
_entity.type
_entity.pdbx_description
1 polymer ?
#
loop_
_entity_poly.entity_id
_entity_poly.type
_entity_poly.pdbx_seq_one_letter_code
_entity_poly.pdbx_strand_id
1 'polypeptide(L)'
;MNETNTTKNYKSGIIFLLAIACFFILLKALPFAPKENAGLALLAFVAILWLTEALHVTVTALLVPLLAIALDLVTTKQALVAFADPTIFLFFGGFALATALHIQKLDKMIANKIMAMARGNLFVAVMYLFAITAFLSMWMSNTATAAMMLPLAMGILSKLDKEKEHNTYVFVLLGIAYSASIGGMGTLVGSPPNAIVASNLHLTFSDWLWYGLPIMLILMPLMVGTLFMVFKPRLHLHFEQNFERIEMNGQRVLTLVIFGLIALCWVFSSYINPIISGVFGLAKNIGSFDSVVALLAAVIICSTGVANWKQIQESTDWGVLMLFGGGLTLSAVLKDSGASKVLADGIVFLVQGQHYYLIGLLVATFIIFLTEFTSNTASAALLVPIFISIAQSLGMPEIGLALIIGLGASCAFMLPVATPPNAIVFGTGHVRQSDMVKAGFILNIVCILVIATIGYYFWLN
;
A
#
# COMPACT_ATOMS: atom_id res chain seq x y z
N MET A 1 -27.42 4.64 -18.20
CA MET A 1 -26.03 5.01 -17.87
C MET A 1 -25.83 6.51 -17.53
N ASN A 2 -26.76 7.42 -17.81
CA ASN A 2 -26.57 8.87 -17.63
C ASN A 2 -27.03 9.45 -16.27
N GLU A 3 -27.98 8.85 -15.58
CA GLU A 3 -28.51 9.41 -14.30
C GLU A 3 -27.59 9.19 -13.09
N THR A 4 -26.88 8.09 -13.05
CA THR A 4 -25.94 7.78 -11.96
C THR A 4 -24.68 8.64 -12.00
N ASN A 5 -24.22 9.07 -13.19
CA ASN A 5 -23.07 9.95 -13.35
C ASN A 5 -23.40 11.42 -12.97
N THR A 6 -24.62 11.89 -13.29
CA THR A 6 -25.05 13.25 -12.95
C THR A 6 -25.22 13.43 -11.44
N THR A 7 -25.82 12.48 -10.74
CA THR A 7 -26.00 12.54 -9.28
C THR A 7 -24.66 12.44 -8.52
N LYS A 8 -23.69 11.66 -9.01
CA LYS A 8 -22.35 11.58 -8.44
C LYS A 8 -21.61 12.93 -8.59
N ASN A 9 -21.70 13.56 -9.74
CA ASN A 9 -21.08 14.87 -9.98
C ASN A 9 -21.67 16.00 -9.11
N TYR A 10 -22.97 16.00 -8.86
CA TYR A 10 -23.60 17.00 -7.96
C TYR A 10 -23.15 16.83 -6.50
N LYS A 11 -23.07 15.60 -5.99
CA LYS A 11 -22.60 15.34 -4.63
C LYS A 11 -21.14 15.75 -4.44
N SER A 12 -20.26 15.40 -5.38
CA SER A 12 -18.86 15.81 -5.35
C SER A 12 -18.69 17.32 -5.39
N GLY A 13 -19.48 18.03 -6.21
CA GLY A 13 -19.49 19.49 -6.26
C GLY A 13 -19.91 20.13 -4.94
N ILE A 14 -20.96 19.62 -4.29
CA ILE A 14 -21.41 20.10 -2.97
C ILE A 14 -20.32 19.89 -1.92
N ILE A 15 -19.72 18.69 -1.86
CA ILE A 15 -18.65 18.40 -0.90
C ILE A 15 -17.45 19.32 -1.12
N PHE A 16 -17.08 19.58 -2.38
CA PHE A 16 -15.98 20.48 -2.72
C PHE A 16 -16.27 21.91 -2.24
N LEU A 17 -17.48 22.44 -2.44
CA LEU A 17 -17.90 23.75 -1.94
C LEU A 17 -17.92 23.80 -0.40
N LEU A 18 -18.39 22.74 0.26
CA LEU A 18 -18.34 22.63 1.72
C LEU A 18 -16.91 22.60 2.24
N ALA A 19 -16.00 21.90 1.57
CA ALA A 19 -14.59 21.87 1.91
C ALA A 19 -13.96 23.27 1.80
N ILE A 20 -14.28 24.03 0.75
CA ILE A 20 -13.86 25.42 0.59
C ILE A 20 -14.40 26.30 1.73
N ALA A 21 -15.69 26.18 2.04
CA ALA A 21 -16.29 26.96 3.14
C ALA A 21 -15.62 26.61 4.48
N CYS A 22 -15.41 25.34 4.76
CA CYS A 22 -14.70 24.87 5.95
C CYS A 22 -13.28 25.44 6.03
N PHE A 23 -12.54 25.42 4.92
CA PHE A 23 -11.20 26.00 4.82
C PHE A 23 -11.18 27.47 5.25
N PHE A 24 -12.05 28.31 4.69
CA PHE A 24 -12.09 29.74 5.01
C PHE A 24 -12.59 30.01 6.45
N ILE A 25 -13.50 29.20 6.98
CA ILE A 25 -13.95 29.30 8.36
C ILE A 25 -12.78 28.97 9.30
N LEU A 26 -12.09 27.84 9.11
CA LEU A 26 -10.98 27.44 9.97
C LEU A 26 -9.82 28.43 9.91
N LEU A 27 -9.52 28.97 8.73
CA LEU A 27 -8.47 29.97 8.55
C LEU A 27 -8.64 31.19 9.45
N LYS A 28 -9.91 31.58 9.73
CA LYS A 28 -10.24 32.80 10.49
C LYS A 28 -10.74 32.56 11.90
N ALA A 29 -11.37 31.41 12.17
CA ALA A 29 -12.10 31.17 13.42
C ALA A 29 -11.26 30.44 14.47
N LEU A 30 -10.16 29.77 14.10
CA LEU A 30 -9.33 29.03 15.04
C LEU A 30 -8.54 30.00 15.94
N PRO A 31 -8.37 29.67 17.24
CA PRO A 31 -7.70 30.55 18.22
C PRO A 31 -6.18 30.36 18.30
N PHE A 32 -5.54 29.87 17.25
CA PHE A 32 -4.10 29.59 17.21
C PHE A 32 -3.36 30.67 16.42
N ALA A 33 -2.03 30.54 16.30
CA ALA A 33 -1.24 31.45 15.49
C ALA A 33 -1.64 31.41 13.99
N PRO A 34 -1.50 32.48 13.23
CA PRO A 34 -1.96 32.54 11.82
C PRO A 34 -1.41 31.41 10.95
N LYS A 35 -0.14 31.00 11.13
CA LYS A 35 0.47 29.89 10.40
C LYS A 35 -0.12 28.51 10.80
N GLU A 36 -0.40 28.34 12.09
CA GLU A 36 -1.06 27.14 12.61
C GLU A 36 -2.47 27.02 12.06
N ASN A 37 -3.25 28.12 12.07
CA ASN A 37 -4.58 28.17 11.50
C ASN A 37 -4.56 27.83 10.00
N ALA A 38 -3.60 28.37 9.26
CA ALA A 38 -3.44 28.10 7.83
C ALA A 38 -3.07 26.62 7.57
N GLY A 39 -2.17 26.06 8.35
CA GLY A 39 -1.82 24.63 8.27
C GLY A 39 -3.01 23.72 8.60
N LEU A 40 -3.76 24.03 9.66
CA LEU A 40 -4.95 23.27 10.06
C LEU A 40 -6.08 23.39 9.03
N ALA A 41 -6.29 24.58 8.46
CA ALA A 41 -7.28 24.80 7.41
C ALA A 41 -6.93 24.00 6.14
N LEU A 42 -5.65 24.03 5.73
CA LEU A 42 -5.14 23.23 4.61
C LEU A 42 -5.33 21.74 4.86
N LEU A 43 -4.97 21.26 6.05
CA LEU A 43 -5.17 19.86 6.44
C LEU A 43 -6.63 19.44 6.35
N ALA A 44 -7.54 20.21 6.94
CA ALA A 44 -8.98 19.90 6.93
C ALA A 44 -9.52 19.86 5.50
N PHE A 45 -9.14 20.81 4.65
CA PHE A 45 -9.54 20.83 3.24
C PHE A 45 -9.07 19.58 2.49
N VAL A 46 -7.78 19.26 2.60
CA VAL A 46 -7.19 18.08 1.95
C VAL A 46 -7.80 16.79 2.51
N ALA A 47 -7.99 16.70 3.84
CA ALA A 47 -8.61 15.55 4.49
C ALA A 47 -10.03 15.31 3.97
N ILE A 48 -10.88 16.35 3.90
CA ILE A 48 -12.23 16.21 3.35
C ILE A 48 -12.19 15.67 1.93
N LEU A 49 -11.32 16.20 1.06
CA LEU A 49 -11.23 15.79 -0.34
C LEU A 49 -10.67 14.37 -0.49
N TRP A 50 -9.66 13.98 0.29
CA TRP A 50 -9.10 12.61 0.23
C TRP A 50 -10.03 11.56 0.83
N LEU A 51 -10.69 11.87 1.97
CA LEU A 51 -11.58 10.92 2.64
C LEU A 51 -12.91 10.71 1.90
N THR A 52 -13.39 11.73 1.19
CA THR A 52 -14.65 11.66 0.44
C THR A 52 -14.47 11.33 -1.05
N GLU A 53 -13.22 11.36 -1.54
CA GLU A 53 -12.89 11.26 -2.97
C GLU A 53 -13.74 12.20 -3.85
N ALA A 54 -14.16 13.35 -3.29
CA ALA A 54 -14.91 14.36 -4.02
C ALA A 54 -14.13 14.94 -5.20
N LEU A 55 -12.79 14.90 -5.11
CA LEU A 55 -11.86 15.16 -6.18
C LEU A 55 -10.88 13.97 -6.26
N HIS A 56 -10.38 13.66 -7.44
CA HIS A 56 -9.41 12.59 -7.62
C HIS A 56 -8.21 12.77 -6.68
N VAL A 57 -7.78 11.70 -6.00
CA VAL A 57 -6.76 11.77 -4.94
C VAL A 57 -5.46 12.41 -5.40
N THR A 58 -5.02 12.15 -6.63
CA THR A 58 -3.84 12.77 -7.25
C THR A 58 -4.02 14.27 -7.47
N VAL A 59 -5.21 14.71 -7.93
CA VAL A 59 -5.48 16.13 -8.15
C VAL A 59 -5.51 16.87 -6.81
N THR A 60 -6.08 16.29 -5.78
CA THR A 60 -6.01 16.82 -4.42
C THR A 60 -4.56 16.94 -3.94
N ALA A 61 -3.70 15.97 -4.22
CA ALA A 61 -2.28 16.01 -3.89
C ALA A 61 -1.56 17.20 -4.56
N LEU A 62 -1.92 17.53 -5.81
CA LEU A 62 -1.38 18.69 -6.52
C LEU A 62 -1.91 20.03 -5.99
N LEU A 63 -3.09 20.05 -5.35
CA LEU A 63 -3.59 21.25 -4.68
C LEU A 63 -2.79 21.60 -3.41
N VAL A 64 -2.17 20.63 -2.75
CA VAL A 64 -1.39 20.85 -1.52
C VAL A 64 -0.28 21.90 -1.74
N PRO A 65 0.67 21.73 -2.66
CA PRO A 65 1.72 22.72 -2.88
C PRO A 65 1.15 24.07 -3.32
N LEU A 66 0.10 24.09 -4.15
CA LEU A 66 -0.51 25.34 -4.63
C LEU A 66 -1.11 26.15 -3.47
N LEU A 67 -1.86 25.49 -2.59
CA LEU A 67 -2.46 26.16 -1.43
C LEU A 67 -1.42 26.55 -0.39
N ALA A 68 -0.41 25.72 -0.16
CA ALA A 68 0.68 26.04 0.76
C ALA A 68 1.48 27.27 0.33
N ILE A 69 1.71 27.46 -0.97
CA ILE A 69 2.33 28.65 -1.54
C ILE A 69 1.38 29.86 -1.42
N ALA A 70 0.10 29.69 -1.77
CA ALA A 70 -0.90 30.77 -1.72
C ALA A 70 -1.12 31.29 -0.28
N LEU A 71 -0.93 30.44 0.72
CA LEU A 71 -1.02 30.78 2.14
C LEU A 71 0.29 31.32 2.73
N ASP A 72 1.33 31.49 1.92
CA ASP A 72 2.68 31.89 2.35
C ASP A 72 3.27 31.01 3.47
N LEU A 73 2.94 29.71 3.47
CA LEU A 73 3.48 28.73 4.40
C LEU A 73 4.86 28.24 3.98
N VAL A 74 5.08 28.13 2.68
CA VAL A 74 6.33 27.64 2.07
C VAL A 74 6.59 28.37 0.75
N THR A 75 7.86 28.43 0.36
CA THR A 75 8.27 28.88 -0.97
C THR A 75 7.95 27.85 -2.04
N THR A 76 7.84 28.26 -3.31
CA THR A 76 7.62 27.33 -4.44
C THR A 76 8.64 26.19 -4.47
N LYS A 77 9.93 26.50 -4.22
CA LYS A 77 10.98 25.48 -4.17
C LYS A 77 10.73 24.45 -3.06
N GLN A 78 10.39 24.90 -1.87
CA GLN A 78 10.09 24.02 -0.73
C GLN A 78 8.85 23.16 -0.99
N ALA A 79 7.81 23.74 -1.57
CA ALA A 79 6.56 23.04 -1.87
C ALA A 79 6.75 21.91 -2.92
N LEU A 80 7.68 22.09 -3.87
CA LEU A 80 7.86 21.15 -4.98
C LEU A 80 9.01 20.16 -4.76
N VAL A 81 9.93 20.43 -3.82
CA VAL A 81 11.09 19.54 -3.59
C VAL A 81 10.68 18.13 -3.14
N ALA A 82 9.55 18.01 -2.43
CA ALA A 82 9.02 16.73 -1.98
C ALA A 82 8.60 15.80 -3.13
N PHE A 83 8.28 16.35 -4.31
CA PHE A 83 8.00 15.55 -5.52
C PHE A 83 9.25 14.92 -6.14
N ALA A 84 10.43 15.30 -5.67
CA ALA A 84 11.72 14.69 -6.01
C ALA A 84 12.30 13.86 -4.83
N ASP A 85 11.47 13.45 -3.87
CA ASP A 85 11.91 12.58 -2.78
C ASP A 85 12.47 11.26 -3.33
N PRO A 86 13.62 10.78 -2.84
CA PRO A 86 14.22 9.53 -3.31
C PRO A 86 13.28 8.33 -3.28
N THR A 87 12.37 8.25 -2.32
CA THR A 87 11.40 7.14 -2.20
C THR A 87 10.46 7.07 -3.42
N ILE A 88 10.14 8.21 -4.05
CA ILE A 88 9.34 8.24 -5.28
C ILE A 88 10.07 7.50 -6.40
N PHE A 89 11.38 7.70 -6.52
CA PHE A 89 12.20 7.03 -7.53
C PHE A 89 12.44 5.55 -7.20
N LEU A 90 12.46 5.18 -5.91
CA LEU A 90 12.45 3.76 -5.52
C LEU A 90 11.19 3.06 -6.03
N PHE A 91 10.03 3.68 -5.87
CA PHE A 91 8.75 3.17 -6.40
C PHE A 91 8.72 3.11 -7.92
N PHE A 92 9.20 4.15 -8.59
CA PHE A 92 9.32 4.16 -10.04
C PHE A 92 10.16 2.98 -10.55
N GLY A 93 11.33 2.72 -9.93
CA GLY A 93 12.15 1.55 -10.26
C GLY A 93 11.46 0.22 -9.96
N GLY A 94 10.68 0.16 -8.88
CA GLY A 94 9.81 -0.99 -8.56
C GLY A 94 8.78 -1.25 -9.66
N PHE A 95 8.10 -0.21 -10.18
CA PHE A 95 7.19 -0.33 -11.32
C PHE A 95 7.92 -0.79 -12.59
N ALA A 96 9.13 -0.32 -12.85
CA ALA A 96 9.92 -0.76 -13.99
C ALA A 96 10.27 -2.25 -13.90
N LEU A 97 10.68 -2.73 -12.72
CA LEU A 97 10.94 -4.16 -12.47
C LEU A 97 9.68 -5.01 -12.62
N ALA A 98 8.57 -4.59 -12.05
CA ALA A 98 7.29 -5.26 -12.17
C ALA A 98 6.85 -5.35 -13.66
N THR A 99 7.01 -4.26 -14.41
CA THR A 99 6.75 -4.22 -15.85
C THR A 99 7.62 -5.22 -16.60
N ALA A 100 8.90 -5.28 -16.30
CA ALA A 100 9.83 -6.23 -16.93
C ALA A 100 9.41 -7.69 -16.68
N LEU A 101 9.04 -8.04 -15.44
CA LEU A 101 8.54 -9.37 -15.10
C LEU A 101 7.25 -9.70 -15.89
N HIS A 102 6.34 -8.75 -15.99
CA HIS A 102 5.05 -8.93 -16.65
C HIS A 102 5.19 -9.06 -18.18
N ILE A 103 5.96 -8.16 -18.83
CA ILE A 103 6.19 -8.20 -20.30
C ILE A 103 6.87 -9.51 -20.70
N GLN A 104 7.81 -10.01 -19.89
CA GLN A 104 8.47 -11.29 -20.13
C GLN A 104 7.62 -12.50 -19.67
N LYS A 105 6.40 -12.29 -19.15
CA LYS A 105 5.48 -13.34 -18.64
C LYS A 105 6.10 -14.22 -17.55
N LEU A 106 7.08 -13.70 -16.82
CA LEU A 106 7.76 -14.43 -15.75
C LEU A 106 6.84 -14.64 -14.56
N ASP A 107 5.98 -13.70 -14.26
CA ASP A 107 4.90 -13.77 -13.28
C ASP A 107 4.00 -15.00 -13.55
N LYS A 108 3.50 -15.15 -14.78
CA LYS A 108 2.69 -16.30 -15.22
C LYS A 108 3.48 -17.60 -15.21
N MET A 109 4.73 -17.56 -15.64
CA MET A 109 5.59 -18.75 -15.70
C MET A 109 5.84 -19.30 -14.28
N ILE A 110 6.16 -18.43 -13.32
CA ILE A 110 6.36 -18.81 -11.91
C ILE A 110 5.06 -19.41 -11.36
N ALA A 111 3.93 -18.72 -11.56
CA ALA A 111 2.64 -19.17 -11.08
C ALA A 111 2.26 -20.55 -11.66
N ASN A 112 2.35 -20.73 -12.99
CA ASN A 112 2.04 -22.00 -13.65
C ASN A 112 2.95 -23.14 -13.17
N LYS A 113 4.25 -22.88 -12.99
CA LYS A 113 5.21 -23.87 -12.54
C LYS A 113 4.89 -24.36 -11.09
N ILE A 114 4.60 -23.42 -10.19
CA ILE A 114 4.28 -23.75 -8.80
C ILE A 114 2.91 -24.43 -8.72
N MET A 115 1.92 -23.97 -9.49
CA MET A 115 0.60 -24.62 -9.56
C MET A 115 0.69 -26.06 -10.09
N ALA A 116 1.57 -26.34 -11.06
CA ALA A 116 1.82 -27.68 -11.56
C ALA A 116 2.37 -28.64 -10.48
N MET A 117 3.06 -28.12 -9.46
CA MET A 117 3.56 -28.92 -8.32
C MET A 117 2.44 -29.43 -7.42
N ALA A 118 1.23 -28.88 -7.48
CA ALA A 118 0.09 -29.31 -6.69
C ALA A 118 -0.47 -30.69 -7.12
N ARG A 119 -0.08 -31.18 -8.31
CA ARG A 119 -0.43 -32.52 -8.83
C ARG A 119 -1.93 -32.85 -8.76
N GLY A 120 -2.78 -31.85 -9.00
CA GLY A 120 -4.24 -32.01 -8.96
C GLY A 120 -4.89 -31.98 -7.57
N ASN A 121 -4.13 -31.84 -6.51
CA ASN A 121 -4.67 -31.66 -5.17
C ASN A 121 -5.15 -30.22 -4.97
N LEU A 122 -6.46 -30.04 -4.77
CA LEU A 122 -7.07 -28.71 -4.65
C LEU A 122 -6.56 -27.92 -3.44
N PHE A 123 -6.39 -28.56 -2.29
CA PHE A 123 -5.88 -27.91 -1.08
C PHE A 123 -4.48 -27.33 -1.33
N VAL A 124 -3.57 -28.16 -1.87
CA VAL A 124 -2.19 -27.73 -2.16
C VAL A 124 -2.16 -26.62 -3.21
N ALA A 125 -3.00 -26.75 -4.25
CA ALA A 125 -3.11 -25.73 -5.30
C ALA A 125 -3.56 -24.38 -4.75
N VAL A 126 -4.57 -24.36 -3.90
CA VAL A 126 -5.09 -23.13 -3.30
C VAL A 126 -4.06 -22.51 -2.34
N MET A 127 -3.37 -23.31 -1.52
CA MET A 127 -2.30 -22.79 -0.66
C MET A 127 -1.14 -22.21 -1.47
N TYR A 128 -0.74 -22.88 -2.54
CA TYR A 128 0.27 -22.33 -3.46
C TYR A 128 -0.21 -21.06 -4.16
N LEU A 129 -1.47 -21.02 -4.58
CA LEU A 129 -2.06 -19.83 -5.19
C LEU A 129 -1.98 -18.60 -4.25
N PHE A 130 -2.34 -18.77 -2.97
CA PHE A 130 -2.25 -17.72 -1.97
C PHE A 130 -0.80 -17.30 -1.70
N ALA A 131 0.11 -18.28 -1.52
CA ALA A 131 1.52 -18.00 -1.29
C ALA A 131 2.18 -17.26 -2.46
N ILE A 132 1.88 -17.68 -3.71
CA ILE A 132 2.39 -17.00 -4.91
C ILE A 132 1.80 -15.60 -5.03
N THR A 133 0.49 -15.45 -4.79
CA THR A 133 -0.17 -14.15 -4.81
C THR A 133 0.51 -13.20 -3.83
N ALA A 134 0.73 -13.62 -2.59
CA ALA A 134 1.43 -12.82 -1.60
C ALA A 134 2.87 -12.50 -2.03
N PHE A 135 3.62 -13.49 -2.50
CA PHE A 135 5.01 -13.31 -2.94
C PHE A 135 5.11 -12.33 -4.13
N LEU A 136 4.27 -12.47 -5.14
CA LEU A 136 4.29 -11.54 -6.29
C LEU A 136 3.84 -10.15 -5.91
N SER A 137 2.87 -10.03 -5.00
CA SER A 137 2.39 -8.73 -4.51
C SER A 137 3.43 -7.97 -3.68
N MET A 138 4.46 -8.63 -3.19
CA MET A 138 5.63 -7.94 -2.60
C MET A 138 6.39 -7.08 -3.63
N TRP A 139 6.31 -7.40 -4.92
CA TRP A 139 7.12 -6.79 -5.99
C TRP A 139 6.30 -6.09 -7.06
N MET A 140 5.00 -6.34 -7.08
CA MET A 140 4.05 -5.79 -8.06
C MET A 140 2.87 -5.16 -7.32
N SER A 141 2.10 -4.31 -8.01
CA SER A 141 0.89 -3.77 -7.40
C SER A 141 -0.10 -4.89 -7.04
N ASN A 142 -0.79 -4.73 -5.90
CA ASN A 142 -1.82 -5.66 -5.42
C ASN A 142 -2.89 -5.91 -6.50
N THR A 143 -3.25 -4.85 -7.24
CA THR A 143 -4.23 -4.89 -8.33
C THR A 143 -3.77 -5.79 -9.48
N ALA A 144 -2.55 -5.58 -9.97
CA ALA A 144 -1.99 -6.38 -11.07
C ALA A 144 -1.85 -7.85 -10.66
N THR A 145 -1.40 -8.10 -9.44
CA THR A 145 -1.24 -9.45 -8.89
C THR A 145 -2.60 -10.17 -8.79
N ALA A 146 -3.62 -9.53 -8.22
CA ALA A 146 -4.95 -10.12 -8.11
C ALA A 146 -5.57 -10.39 -9.51
N ALA A 147 -5.46 -9.44 -10.43
CA ALA A 147 -5.97 -9.59 -11.80
C ALA A 147 -5.29 -10.74 -12.56
N MET A 148 -4.00 -10.96 -12.34
CA MET A 148 -3.24 -12.06 -12.96
C MET A 148 -3.58 -13.43 -12.33
N MET A 149 -3.78 -13.48 -11.01
CA MET A 149 -4.08 -14.73 -10.31
C MET A 149 -5.52 -15.19 -10.49
N LEU A 150 -6.44 -14.25 -10.74
CA LEU A 150 -7.86 -14.56 -10.92
C LEU A 150 -8.13 -15.59 -12.03
N PRO A 151 -7.60 -15.47 -13.27
CA PRO A 151 -7.81 -16.48 -14.31
C PRO A 151 -7.31 -17.86 -13.92
N LEU A 152 -6.21 -17.98 -13.18
CA LEU A 152 -5.69 -19.26 -12.67
C LEU A 152 -6.66 -19.88 -11.67
N ALA A 153 -7.16 -19.09 -10.73
CA ALA A 153 -8.17 -19.53 -9.78
C ALA A 153 -9.46 -19.98 -10.48
N MET A 154 -9.95 -19.17 -11.42
CA MET A 154 -11.15 -19.49 -12.20
C MET A 154 -10.97 -20.76 -13.04
N GLY A 155 -9.77 -20.99 -13.57
CA GLY A 155 -9.42 -22.24 -14.27
C GLY A 155 -9.55 -23.48 -13.38
N ILE A 156 -9.14 -23.38 -12.10
CA ILE A 156 -9.31 -24.47 -11.11
C ILE A 156 -10.78 -24.60 -10.72
N LEU A 157 -11.41 -23.49 -10.36
CA LEU A 157 -12.78 -23.45 -9.84
C LEU A 157 -13.81 -23.89 -10.89
N SER A 158 -13.59 -23.60 -12.19
CA SER A 158 -14.51 -23.97 -13.28
C SER A 158 -14.75 -25.49 -13.41
N LYS A 159 -13.92 -26.30 -12.77
CA LYS A 159 -14.08 -27.77 -12.72
C LYS A 159 -14.99 -28.23 -11.57
N LEU A 160 -15.38 -27.32 -10.68
CA LEU A 160 -16.23 -27.60 -9.53
C LEU A 160 -17.69 -27.18 -9.83
N ASP A 161 -18.64 -27.91 -9.24
CA ASP A 161 -20.06 -27.55 -9.32
C ASP A 161 -20.31 -26.24 -8.54
N LYS A 162 -20.66 -25.20 -9.29
CA LYS A 162 -20.80 -23.84 -8.75
C LYS A 162 -21.85 -23.73 -7.62
N GLU A 163 -22.96 -24.47 -7.73
CA GLU A 163 -24.05 -24.39 -6.76
C GLU A 163 -23.71 -25.12 -5.46
N LYS A 164 -23.02 -26.26 -5.58
CA LYS A 164 -22.63 -27.09 -4.42
C LYS A 164 -21.39 -26.59 -3.71
N GLU A 165 -20.50 -25.89 -4.43
CA GLU A 165 -19.18 -25.49 -3.96
C GLU A 165 -19.02 -23.95 -3.83
N HIS A 166 -20.14 -23.21 -3.65
CA HIS A 166 -20.13 -21.75 -3.49
C HIS A 166 -19.11 -21.28 -2.43
N ASN A 167 -19.08 -21.93 -1.28
CA ASN A 167 -18.15 -21.59 -0.21
C ASN A 167 -16.67 -21.77 -0.62
N THR A 168 -16.37 -22.77 -1.43
CA THR A 168 -15.02 -23.00 -1.97
C THR A 168 -14.64 -21.88 -2.96
N TYR A 169 -15.58 -21.48 -3.82
CA TYR A 169 -15.39 -20.31 -4.72
C TYR A 169 -15.07 -19.05 -3.93
N VAL A 170 -15.90 -18.72 -2.94
CA VAL A 170 -15.71 -17.51 -2.11
C VAL A 170 -14.37 -17.56 -1.37
N PHE A 171 -14.03 -18.70 -0.76
CA PHE A 171 -12.76 -18.91 -0.06
C PHE A 171 -11.56 -18.64 -0.96
N VAL A 172 -11.54 -19.19 -2.17
CA VAL A 172 -10.41 -19.03 -3.10
C VAL A 172 -10.32 -17.60 -3.62
N LEU A 173 -11.43 -17.01 -4.01
CA LEU A 173 -11.46 -15.66 -4.59
C LEU A 173 -11.09 -14.59 -3.55
N LEU A 174 -11.68 -14.64 -2.35
CA LEU A 174 -11.31 -13.72 -1.28
C LEU A 174 -9.86 -13.95 -0.83
N GLY A 175 -9.43 -15.21 -0.78
CA GLY A 175 -8.06 -15.55 -0.44
C GLY A 175 -7.05 -14.91 -1.39
N ILE A 176 -7.33 -14.81 -2.70
CA ILE A 176 -6.47 -14.09 -3.66
C ILE A 176 -6.42 -12.60 -3.34
N ALA A 177 -7.60 -11.94 -3.19
CA ALA A 177 -7.64 -10.52 -2.92
C ALA A 177 -6.91 -10.16 -1.63
N TYR A 178 -7.13 -10.93 -0.58
CA TYR A 178 -6.50 -10.69 0.72
C TYR A 178 -5.02 -11.07 0.74
N SER A 179 -4.63 -12.13 0.02
CA SER A 179 -3.20 -12.47 -0.16
C SER A 179 -2.45 -11.38 -0.91
N ALA A 180 -3.08 -10.73 -1.91
CA ALA A 180 -2.47 -9.60 -2.60
C ALA A 180 -2.29 -8.40 -1.66
N SER A 181 -3.29 -8.05 -0.87
CA SER A 181 -3.21 -6.92 0.07
C SER A 181 -2.21 -7.17 1.20
N ILE A 182 -2.24 -8.35 1.83
CA ILE A 182 -1.31 -8.73 2.90
C ILE A 182 0.12 -8.90 2.34
N GLY A 183 0.27 -9.51 1.17
CA GLY A 183 1.57 -9.69 0.51
C GLY A 183 2.27 -8.36 0.23
N GLY A 184 1.50 -7.36 -0.21
CA GLY A 184 2.02 -6.01 -0.44
C GLY A 184 2.64 -5.34 0.79
N MET A 185 2.31 -5.77 2.01
CA MET A 185 2.94 -5.24 3.23
C MET A 185 4.40 -5.69 3.38
N GLY A 186 4.78 -6.81 2.76
CA GLY A 186 6.05 -7.51 3.00
C GLY A 186 7.28 -6.74 2.56
N THR A 187 7.19 -5.90 1.54
CA THR A 187 8.32 -5.06 1.07
C THR A 187 7.91 -3.60 0.95
N LEU A 188 8.92 -2.74 0.87
CA LEU A 188 8.70 -1.31 0.74
C LEU A 188 7.96 -0.96 -0.56
N VAL A 189 8.26 -1.62 -1.67
CA VAL A 189 7.64 -1.36 -2.99
C VAL A 189 6.31 -2.09 -3.20
N GLY A 190 5.92 -3.01 -2.32
CA GLY A 190 4.71 -3.81 -2.48
C GLY A 190 3.41 -3.03 -2.28
N SER A 191 3.43 -1.96 -1.48
CA SER A 191 2.24 -1.13 -1.22
C SER A 191 2.59 0.33 -0.97
N PRO A 192 1.83 1.30 -1.53
CA PRO A 192 2.08 2.72 -1.34
C PRO A 192 2.11 3.21 0.13
N PRO A 193 1.26 2.75 1.05
CA PRO A 193 1.36 3.11 2.46
C PRO A 193 2.73 2.83 3.09
N ASN A 194 3.39 1.75 2.68
CA ASN A 194 4.73 1.39 3.18
C ASN A 194 5.75 2.48 2.86
N ALA A 195 5.74 2.97 1.62
CA ALA A 195 6.64 4.03 1.17
C ALA A 195 6.39 5.36 1.88
N ILE A 196 5.14 5.67 2.17
CA ILE A 196 4.78 6.89 2.89
C ILE A 196 5.38 6.86 4.30
N VAL A 197 5.27 5.72 4.99
CA VAL A 197 5.91 5.54 6.30
C VAL A 197 7.44 5.64 6.18
N ALA A 198 8.01 4.90 5.23
CA ALA A 198 9.45 4.83 5.03
C ALA A 198 10.04 6.21 4.68
N SER A 199 9.39 6.99 3.84
CA SER A 199 9.84 8.34 3.46
C SER A 199 9.79 9.30 4.65
N ASN A 200 8.72 9.28 5.47
CA ASN A 200 8.61 10.14 6.65
C ASN A 200 9.61 9.78 7.76
N LEU A 201 10.03 8.52 7.85
CA LEU A 201 10.95 7.99 8.87
C LEU A 201 12.34 7.71 8.32
N HIS A 202 12.60 7.99 7.05
CA HIS A 202 13.87 7.73 6.36
C HIS A 202 14.34 6.27 6.43
N LEU A 203 13.38 5.31 6.37
CA LEU A 203 13.68 3.89 6.39
C LEU A 203 14.19 3.42 5.02
N THR A 204 15.19 2.55 5.05
CA THR A 204 15.69 1.84 3.86
C THR A 204 14.78 0.66 3.50
N PHE A 205 14.98 0.07 2.32
CA PHE A 205 14.29 -1.15 1.93
C PHE A 205 14.53 -2.30 2.92
N SER A 206 15.78 -2.45 3.38
CA SER A 206 16.13 -3.47 4.37
C SER A 206 15.52 -3.22 5.74
N ASP A 207 15.41 -1.95 6.17
CA ASP A 207 14.73 -1.62 7.43
C ASP A 207 13.26 -2.01 7.39
N TRP A 208 12.58 -1.74 6.25
CA TRP A 208 11.19 -2.12 6.10
C TRP A 208 10.95 -3.64 6.19
N LEU A 209 11.89 -4.45 5.68
CA LEU A 209 11.76 -5.91 5.76
C LEU A 209 11.65 -6.42 7.20
N TRP A 210 12.30 -5.75 8.16
CA TRP A 210 12.21 -6.12 9.59
C TRP A 210 10.83 -5.85 10.19
N TYR A 211 10.05 -4.95 9.61
CA TYR A 211 8.71 -4.62 10.08
C TYR A 211 7.61 -5.30 9.24
N GLY A 212 7.66 -5.14 7.93
CA GLY A 212 6.61 -5.58 7.02
C GLY A 212 6.56 -7.08 6.82
N LEU A 213 7.73 -7.73 6.61
CA LEU A 213 7.79 -9.15 6.32
C LEU A 213 7.29 -10.04 7.47
N PRO A 214 7.66 -9.82 8.75
CA PRO A 214 7.10 -10.60 9.85
C PRO A 214 5.57 -10.45 9.98
N ILE A 215 5.05 -9.23 9.83
CA ILE A 215 3.60 -8.98 9.85
C ILE A 215 2.89 -9.75 8.74
N MET A 216 3.41 -9.68 7.50
CA MET A 216 2.88 -10.44 6.37
C MET A 216 2.87 -11.95 6.67
N LEU A 217 3.99 -12.50 7.16
CA LEU A 217 4.12 -13.93 7.46
C LEU A 217 3.17 -14.39 8.58
N ILE A 218 2.84 -13.52 9.54
CA ILE A 218 1.87 -13.82 10.61
C ILE A 218 0.44 -13.69 10.09
N LEU A 219 0.13 -12.64 9.33
CA LEU A 219 -1.23 -12.38 8.86
C LEU A 219 -1.66 -13.37 7.77
N MET A 220 -0.75 -13.88 6.93
CA MET A 220 -1.10 -14.85 5.88
C MET A 220 -1.77 -16.14 6.43
N PRO A 221 -1.19 -16.90 7.36
CA PRO A 221 -1.85 -18.08 7.92
C PRO A 221 -3.11 -17.72 8.71
N LEU A 222 -3.15 -16.57 9.40
CA LEU A 222 -4.34 -16.12 10.13
C LEU A 222 -5.48 -15.76 9.16
N MET A 223 -5.19 -15.17 8.03
CA MET A 223 -6.15 -14.90 6.95
C MET A 223 -6.71 -16.21 6.40
N VAL A 224 -5.85 -17.18 6.06
CA VAL A 224 -6.28 -18.49 5.57
C VAL A 224 -7.16 -19.18 6.62
N GLY A 225 -6.75 -19.20 7.89
CA GLY A 225 -7.50 -19.76 8.99
C GLY A 225 -8.86 -19.08 9.17
N THR A 226 -8.90 -17.75 9.11
CA THR A 226 -10.16 -16.95 9.21
C THR A 226 -11.12 -17.32 8.08
N LEU A 227 -10.65 -17.31 6.83
CA LEU A 227 -11.48 -17.68 5.68
C LEU A 227 -11.94 -19.12 5.76
N PHE A 228 -11.06 -20.04 6.21
CA PHE A 228 -11.40 -21.46 6.38
C PHE A 228 -12.49 -21.65 7.44
N MET A 229 -12.40 -20.98 8.58
CA MET A 229 -13.42 -21.04 9.66
C MET A 229 -14.76 -20.48 9.21
N VAL A 230 -14.75 -19.39 8.42
CA VAL A 230 -15.98 -18.71 7.97
C VAL A 230 -16.71 -19.52 6.89
N PHE A 231 -15.97 -20.04 5.89
CA PHE A 231 -16.58 -20.64 4.70
C PHE A 231 -16.55 -22.18 4.70
N LYS A 232 -15.67 -22.80 5.48
CA LYS A 232 -15.52 -24.28 5.55
C LYS A 232 -15.46 -24.91 4.15
N PRO A 233 -14.49 -24.50 3.29
CA PRO A 233 -14.40 -24.94 1.90
C PRO A 233 -14.13 -26.44 1.80
N ARG A 234 -14.57 -27.06 0.72
CA ARG A 234 -14.27 -28.46 0.42
C ARG A 234 -13.03 -28.56 -0.46
N LEU A 235 -11.87 -28.76 0.14
CA LEU A 235 -10.55 -28.73 -0.53
C LEU A 235 -9.96 -30.12 -0.82
N HIS A 236 -10.66 -31.21 -0.53
CA HIS A 236 -10.19 -32.59 -0.78
C HIS A 236 -10.48 -33.09 -2.20
N LEU A 237 -11.01 -32.22 -3.06
CA LEU A 237 -11.30 -32.54 -4.44
C LEU A 237 -10.01 -32.57 -5.28
N HIS A 238 -10.04 -33.36 -6.36
CA HIS A 238 -8.98 -33.39 -7.36
C HIS A 238 -9.44 -32.65 -8.61
N PHE A 239 -8.52 -31.95 -9.27
CA PHE A 239 -8.79 -31.25 -10.51
C PHE A 239 -7.74 -31.62 -11.58
N GLU A 240 -8.15 -31.65 -12.84
CA GLU A 240 -7.23 -31.85 -13.94
C GLU A 240 -6.40 -30.60 -14.20
N GLN A 241 -5.09 -30.78 -14.40
CA GLN A 241 -4.15 -29.71 -14.66
C GLN A 241 -3.85 -29.57 -16.13
N ASN A 242 -4.09 -28.38 -16.68
CA ASN A 242 -3.61 -27.97 -18.00
C ASN A 242 -3.07 -26.53 -17.89
N PHE A 243 -1.84 -26.41 -17.39
CA PHE A 243 -1.18 -25.10 -17.37
C PHE A 243 -0.32 -24.93 -18.61
N GLU A 244 -0.43 -23.76 -19.24
CA GLU A 244 0.39 -23.36 -20.37
C GLU A 244 1.87 -23.38 -19.99
N ARG A 245 2.69 -24.16 -20.68
CA ARG A 245 4.13 -24.20 -20.46
C ARG A 245 4.78 -23.03 -21.20
N ILE A 246 5.27 -22.08 -20.42
CA ILE A 246 6.03 -20.93 -20.93
C ILE A 246 7.52 -21.31 -20.95
N GLU A 247 8.13 -21.35 -22.15
CA GLU A 247 9.53 -21.73 -22.29
C GLU A 247 10.46 -20.59 -21.84
N MET A 248 11.61 -20.96 -21.24
CA MET A 248 12.65 -20.02 -20.87
C MET A 248 13.40 -19.57 -22.13
N ASN A 249 13.62 -18.26 -22.28
CA ASN A 249 14.42 -17.67 -23.33
C ASN A 249 15.45 -16.69 -22.75
N GLY A 250 16.39 -16.19 -23.59
CA GLY A 250 17.46 -15.31 -23.13
C GLY A 250 16.97 -14.04 -22.44
N GLN A 251 15.91 -13.41 -22.93
CA GLN A 251 15.34 -12.20 -22.31
C GLN A 251 14.72 -12.49 -20.93
N ARG A 252 14.08 -13.63 -20.74
CA ARG A 252 13.54 -14.08 -19.45
C ARG A 252 14.64 -14.34 -18.44
N VAL A 253 15.72 -15.03 -18.87
CA VAL A 253 16.90 -15.24 -18.02
C VAL A 253 17.52 -13.90 -17.62
N LEU A 254 17.72 -13.01 -18.57
CA LEU A 254 18.26 -11.68 -18.31
C LEU A 254 17.39 -10.89 -17.32
N THR A 255 16.05 -10.93 -17.48
CA THR A 255 15.12 -10.29 -16.56
C THR A 255 15.25 -10.84 -15.13
N LEU A 256 15.35 -12.17 -14.98
CA LEU A 256 15.54 -12.78 -13.66
C LEU A 256 16.88 -12.41 -13.05
N VAL A 257 17.93 -12.30 -13.84
CA VAL A 257 19.25 -11.85 -13.35
C VAL A 257 19.19 -10.40 -12.89
N ILE A 258 18.61 -9.50 -13.70
CA ILE A 258 18.44 -8.09 -13.33
C ILE A 258 17.63 -7.99 -12.04
N PHE A 259 16.46 -8.64 -11.99
CA PHE A 259 15.59 -8.64 -10.81
C PHE A 259 16.33 -9.17 -9.56
N GLY A 260 17.03 -10.30 -9.68
CA GLY A 260 17.78 -10.90 -8.58
C GLY A 260 18.90 -10.00 -8.07
N LEU A 261 19.66 -9.36 -8.95
CA LEU A 261 20.72 -8.44 -8.58
C LEU A 261 20.19 -7.18 -7.88
N ILE A 262 19.11 -6.60 -8.39
CA ILE A 262 18.47 -5.42 -7.78
C ILE A 262 17.89 -5.76 -6.40
N ALA A 263 17.18 -6.88 -6.29
CA ALA A 263 16.63 -7.35 -5.01
C ALA A 263 17.76 -7.61 -3.99
N LEU A 264 18.87 -8.22 -4.41
CA LEU A 264 20.05 -8.40 -3.55
C LEU A 264 20.64 -7.06 -3.11
N CYS A 265 20.76 -6.07 -4.02
CA CYS A 265 21.21 -4.73 -3.67
C CYS A 265 20.32 -4.06 -2.63
N TRP A 266 19.00 -4.23 -2.72
CA TRP A 266 18.06 -3.67 -1.75
C TRP A 266 18.10 -4.38 -0.39
N VAL A 267 18.08 -5.70 -0.39
CA VAL A 267 18.10 -6.50 0.85
C VAL A 267 19.40 -6.34 1.62
N PHE A 268 20.52 -6.25 0.91
CA PHE A 268 21.84 -6.13 1.50
C PHE A 268 22.45 -4.73 1.33
N SER A 269 21.61 -3.69 1.24
CA SER A 269 22.06 -2.31 0.95
C SER A 269 23.10 -1.80 1.96
N SER A 270 22.96 -2.13 3.25
CA SER A 270 23.89 -1.77 4.31
C SER A 270 25.32 -2.36 4.11
N TYR A 271 25.44 -3.51 3.44
CA TYR A 271 26.73 -4.15 3.14
C TYR A 271 27.26 -3.76 1.77
N ILE A 272 26.37 -3.66 0.77
CA ILE A 272 26.75 -3.43 -0.64
C ILE A 272 27.12 -1.95 -0.87
N ASN A 273 26.41 -1.01 -0.26
CA ASN A 273 26.62 0.42 -0.41
C ASN A 273 28.07 0.84 -0.07
N PRO A 274 28.66 0.47 1.09
CA PRO A 274 30.05 0.78 1.39
C PRO A 274 31.06 0.21 0.36
N ILE A 275 30.81 -1.01 -0.13
CA ILE A 275 31.68 -1.66 -1.12
C ILE A 275 31.62 -0.88 -2.44
N ILE A 276 30.44 -0.58 -2.95
CA ILE A 276 30.27 0.19 -4.19
C ILE A 276 30.86 1.59 -4.05
N SER A 277 30.59 2.27 -2.94
CA SER A 277 31.14 3.60 -2.66
C SER A 277 32.65 3.59 -2.65
N GLY A 278 33.29 2.56 -2.08
CA GLY A 278 34.75 2.36 -2.08
C GLY A 278 35.31 2.12 -3.47
N VAL A 279 34.65 1.31 -4.29
CA VAL A 279 35.07 1.04 -5.69
C VAL A 279 35.06 2.33 -6.53
N PHE A 280 34.06 3.21 -6.32
CA PHE A 280 33.99 4.50 -7.01
C PHE A 280 34.83 5.61 -6.34
N GLY A 281 35.54 5.32 -5.26
CA GLY A 281 36.39 6.30 -4.56
C GLY A 281 35.59 7.42 -3.87
N LEU A 282 34.34 7.16 -3.50
CA LEU A 282 33.50 8.15 -2.85
C LEU A 282 33.91 8.35 -1.38
N ALA A 283 33.93 9.59 -0.93
CA ALA A 283 34.30 9.92 0.46
C ALA A 283 33.25 9.46 1.50
N LYS A 284 32.01 9.23 1.06
CA LYS A 284 30.89 8.77 1.90
C LYS A 284 30.06 7.75 1.13
N ASN A 285 29.28 6.97 1.86
CA ASN A 285 28.30 6.08 1.26
C ASN A 285 27.27 6.86 0.42
N ILE A 286 26.77 6.22 -0.64
CA ILE A 286 25.72 6.80 -1.51
C ILE A 286 24.46 7.04 -0.66
N GLY A 287 24.01 8.29 -0.63
CA GLY A 287 22.73 8.62 0.01
C GLY A 287 21.56 8.00 -0.75
N SER A 288 20.53 7.57 -0.03
CA SER A 288 19.33 6.93 -0.62
C SER A 288 19.71 5.85 -1.65
N PHE A 289 20.63 4.98 -1.28
CA PHE A 289 21.20 3.95 -2.14
C PHE A 289 20.15 3.12 -2.88
N ASP A 290 19.07 2.74 -2.17
CA ASP A 290 17.99 1.92 -2.73
C ASP A 290 17.31 2.61 -3.91
N SER A 291 17.14 3.94 -3.84
CA SER A 291 16.55 4.75 -4.92
C SER A 291 17.49 4.88 -6.12
N VAL A 292 18.80 4.99 -5.87
CA VAL A 292 19.82 4.99 -6.96
C VAL A 292 19.81 3.65 -7.68
N VAL A 293 19.77 2.54 -6.94
CA VAL A 293 19.67 1.18 -7.49
C VAL A 293 18.37 1.00 -8.29
N ALA A 294 17.26 1.57 -7.82
CA ALA A 294 15.97 1.55 -8.51
C ALA A 294 16.02 2.28 -9.86
N LEU A 295 16.62 3.47 -9.90
CA LEU A 295 16.83 4.21 -11.16
C LEU A 295 17.76 3.43 -12.12
N LEU A 296 18.83 2.84 -11.60
CA LEU A 296 19.72 2.00 -12.38
C LEU A 296 18.97 0.81 -12.97
N ALA A 297 18.06 0.18 -12.22
CA ALA A 297 17.22 -0.90 -12.72
C ALA A 297 16.40 -0.47 -13.93
N ALA A 298 15.70 0.67 -13.87
CA ALA A 298 14.92 1.20 -14.99
C ALA A 298 15.79 1.46 -16.23
N VAL A 299 16.99 2.02 -16.05
CA VAL A 299 17.95 2.26 -17.13
C VAL A 299 18.41 0.94 -17.75
N ILE A 300 18.80 -0.06 -16.94
CA ILE A 300 19.26 -1.36 -17.43
C ILE A 300 18.13 -2.08 -18.19
N ILE A 301 16.92 -2.10 -17.66
CA ILE A 301 15.75 -2.73 -18.30
C ILE A 301 15.50 -2.14 -19.69
N CYS A 302 15.53 -0.81 -19.83
CA CYS A 302 15.36 -0.15 -21.12
C CYS A 302 16.55 -0.42 -22.06
N SER A 303 17.78 -0.31 -21.57
CA SER A 303 19.00 -0.44 -22.38
C SER A 303 19.20 -1.86 -22.90
N THR A 304 18.75 -2.87 -22.15
CA THR A 304 18.83 -4.29 -22.55
C THR A 304 17.66 -4.75 -23.41
N GLY A 305 16.63 -3.90 -23.59
CA GLY A 305 15.45 -4.23 -24.38
C GLY A 305 14.51 -5.25 -23.72
N VAL A 306 14.66 -5.50 -22.41
CA VAL A 306 13.76 -6.35 -21.62
C VAL A 306 12.34 -5.76 -21.58
N ALA A 307 12.24 -4.44 -21.38
CA ALA A 307 11.07 -3.64 -21.64
C ALA A 307 11.48 -2.29 -22.22
N ASN A 308 10.67 -1.68 -23.06
CA ASN A 308 10.93 -0.36 -23.59
C ASN A 308 10.34 0.74 -22.70
N TRP A 309 10.79 2.00 -22.92
CA TRP A 309 10.33 3.14 -22.13
C TRP A 309 8.81 3.32 -22.16
N LYS A 310 8.19 3.14 -23.32
CA LYS A 310 6.72 3.28 -23.48
C LYS A 310 5.97 2.28 -22.59
N GLN A 311 6.43 1.04 -22.52
CA GLN A 311 5.83 0.01 -21.65
C GLN A 311 5.96 0.36 -20.18
N ILE A 312 7.13 0.85 -19.73
CA ILE A 312 7.34 1.32 -18.37
C ILE A 312 6.44 2.53 -18.08
N GLN A 313 6.39 3.50 -18.99
CA GLN A 313 5.58 4.71 -18.85
C GLN A 313 4.08 4.39 -18.70
N GLU A 314 3.56 3.45 -19.49
CA GLU A 314 2.15 3.05 -19.47
C GLU A 314 1.78 2.20 -18.26
N SER A 315 2.74 1.44 -17.70
CA SER A 315 2.54 0.58 -16.54
C SER A 315 2.79 1.29 -15.20
N THR A 316 3.46 2.44 -15.22
CA THR A 316 3.74 3.22 -14.01
C THR A 316 2.50 3.93 -13.52
N ASP A 317 2.17 3.76 -12.24
CA ASP A 317 1.11 4.54 -11.59
C ASP A 317 1.62 5.94 -11.20
N TRP A 318 1.63 6.85 -12.19
CA TRP A 318 2.04 8.25 -11.99
C TRP A 318 1.19 8.97 -10.96
N GLY A 319 -0.09 8.56 -10.81
CA GLY A 319 -0.99 9.14 -9.81
C GLY A 319 -0.48 8.89 -8.40
N VAL A 320 -0.01 7.70 -8.12
CA VAL A 320 0.58 7.34 -6.82
C VAL A 320 1.87 8.12 -6.57
N LEU A 321 2.75 8.26 -7.56
CA LEU A 321 3.99 9.02 -7.41
C LEU A 321 3.71 10.51 -7.10
N MET A 322 2.72 11.12 -7.76
CA MET A 322 2.29 12.48 -7.46
C MET A 322 1.63 12.59 -6.07
N LEU A 323 0.87 11.58 -5.66
CA LEU A 323 0.24 11.53 -4.35
C LEU A 323 1.30 11.52 -3.22
N PHE A 324 2.43 10.82 -3.41
CA PHE A 324 3.56 10.87 -2.47
C PHE A 324 4.12 12.27 -2.34
N GLY A 325 4.41 12.94 -3.46
CA GLY A 325 4.92 14.31 -3.45
C GLY A 325 4.00 15.27 -2.69
N GLY A 326 2.68 15.21 -2.95
CA GLY A 326 1.69 16.02 -2.25
C GLY A 326 1.58 15.68 -0.76
N GLY A 327 1.59 14.40 -0.41
CA GLY A 327 1.56 13.94 0.99
C GLY A 327 2.78 14.38 1.79
N LEU A 328 3.98 14.25 1.20
CA LEU A 328 5.22 14.70 1.82
C LEU A 328 5.28 16.23 1.94
N THR A 329 4.77 16.96 0.94
CA THR A 329 4.61 18.43 1.04
C THR A 329 3.67 18.79 2.19
N LEU A 330 2.53 18.10 2.33
CA LEU A 330 1.60 18.33 3.44
C LEU A 330 2.28 18.05 4.79
N SER A 331 3.02 16.95 4.91
CA SER A 331 3.78 16.61 6.10
C SER A 331 4.74 17.74 6.52
N ALA A 332 5.55 18.24 5.57
CA ALA A 332 6.47 19.34 5.82
C ALA A 332 5.74 20.64 6.24
N VAL A 333 4.68 20.99 5.52
CA VAL A 333 3.87 22.17 5.82
C VAL A 333 3.24 22.11 7.22
N LEU A 334 2.69 20.96 7.61
CA LEU A 334 2.09 20.77 8.94
C LEU A 334 3.12 20.90 10.05
N LYS A 335 4.32 20.38 9.83
CA LYS A 335 5.43 20.48 10.77
C LYS A 335 5.93 21.94 10.89
N ASP A 336 6.21 22.57 9.76
CA ASP A 336 6.81 23.93 9.72
C ASP A 336 5.83 25.02 10.19
N SER A 337 4.53 24.85 9.96
CA SER A 337 3.48 25.74 10.44
C SER A 337 3.16 25.59 11.92
N GLY A 338 3.55 24.46 12.58
CA GLY A 338 3.16 24.11 13.94
C GLY A 338 1.80 23.41 14.04
N ALA A 339 1.06 23.26 12.94
CA ALA A 339 -0.27 22.65 12.93
C ALA A 339 -0.27 21.20 13.42
N SER A 340 0.76 20.40 13.10
CA SER A 340 0.91 19.03 13.59
C SER A 340 1.03 18.96 15.11
N LYS A 341 1.72 19.93 15.73
CA LYS A 341 1.85 20.00 17.18
C LYS A 341 0.52 20.34 17.84
N VAL A 342 -0.23 21.30 17.33
CA VAL A 342 -1.58 21.64 17.85
C VAL A 342 -2.49 20.41 17.85
N LEU A 343 -2.50 19.64 16.77
CA LEU A 343 -3.28 18.40 16.69
C LEU A 343 -2.79 17.34 17.69
N ALA A 344 -1.47 17.18 17.79
CA ALA A 344 -0.87 16.22 18.69
C ALA A 344 -1.21 16.55 20.15
N ASP A 345 -1.07 17.80 20.55
CA ASP A 345 -1.38 18.25 21.92
C ASP A 345 -2.87 18.05 22.26
N GLY A 346 -3.78 18.28 21.30
CA GLY A 346 -5.20 18.00 21.46
C GLY A 346 -5.50 16.52 21.66
N ILE A 347 -4.85 15.62 20.91
CA ILE A 347 -5.04 14.17 21.04
C ILE A 347 -4.38 13.67 22.33
N VAL A 348 -3.18 14.16 22.66
CA VAL A 348 -2.49 13.82 23.92
C VAL A 348 -3.37 14.12 25.13
N PHE A 349 -4.07 15.26 25.15
CA PHE A 349 -5.00 15.60 26.23
C PHE A 349 -6.08 14.51 26.44
N LEU A 350 -6.53 13.85 25.36
CA LEU A 350 -7.55 12.80 25.41
C LEU A 350 -6.99 11.43 25.85
N VAL A 351 -5.72 11.14 25.55
CA VAL A 351 -5.11 9.81 25.78
C VAL A 351 -4.03 9.81 26.85
N GLN A 352 -3.76 10.96 27.48
CA GLN A 352 -2.75 11.10 28.53
C GLN A 352 -3.03 10.15 29.70
N GLY A 353 -2.00 9.42 30.13
CA GLY A 353 -2.12 8.44 31.19
C GLY A 353 -2.68 7.08 30.77
N GLN A 354 -3.06 6.90 29.51
CA GLN A 354 -3.47 5.60 28.99
C GLN A 354 -2.27 4.70 28.71
N HIS A 355 -2.49 3.40 28.86
CA HIS A 355 -1.46 2.41 28.56
C HIS A 355 -1.17 2.37 27.04
N TYR A 356 0.09 2.28 26.64
CA TYR A 356 0.51 2.31 25.22
C TYR A 356 -0.15 1.23 24.37
N TYR A 357 -0.45 0.07 24.95
CA TYR A 357 -1.23 -0.97 24.26
C TYR A 357 -2.63 -0.46 23.85
N LEU A 358 -3.32 0.24 24.75
CA LEU A 358 -4.65 0.78 24.45
C LEU A 358 -4.57 1.85 23.35
N ILE A 359 -3.55 2.70 23.38
CA ILE A 359 -3.32 3.71 22.33
C ILE A 359 -3.09 3.00 20.99
N GLY A 360 -2.22 2.00 20.92
CA GLY A 360 -1.97 1.21 19.72
C GLY A 360 -3.22 0.50 19.22
N LEU A 361 -4.03 -0.05 20.12
CA LEU A 361 -5.29 -0.73 19.77
C LEU A 361 -6.32 0.24 19.17
N LEU A 362 -6.48 1.43 19.77
CA LEU A 362 -7.39 2.47 19.26
C LEU A 362 -6.94 2.99 17.90
N VAL A 363 -5.65 3.22 17.72
CA VAL A 363 -5.07 3.69 16.45
C VAL A 363 -5.22 2.63 15.37
N ALA A 364 -4.91 1.35 15.65
CA ALA A 364 -5.10 0.25 14.71
C ALA A 364 -6.59 0.09 14.33
N THR A 365 -7.50 0.18 15.30
CA THR A 365 -8.94 0.14 15.06
C THR A 365 -9.37 1.29 14.16
N PHE A 366 -8.94 2.49 14.47
CA PHE A 366 -9.29 3.69 13.72
C PHE A 366 -8.86 3.58 12.25
N ILE A 367 -7.58 3.26 11.97
CA ILE A 367 -7.08 3.23 10.60
C ILE A 367 -7.69 2.07 9.80
N ILE A 368 -7.83 0.88 10.39
CA ILE A 368 -8.36 -0.31 9.69
C ILE A 368 -9.82 -0.11 9.27
N PHE A 369 -10.66 0.48 10.14
CA PHE A 369 -12.03 0.79 9.75
C PHE A 369 -12.14 2.01 8.83
N LEU A 370 -11.28 3.02 8.98
CA LEU A 370 -11.28 4.17 8.09
C LEU A 370 -10.94 3.76 6.65
N THR A 371 -9.91 2.93 6.47
CA THR A 371 -9.43 2.53 5.14
C THR A 371 -10.42 1.64 4.37
N GLU A 372 -11.45 1.10 5.01
CA GLU A 372 -12.55 0.40 4.31
C GLU A 372 -13.38 1.34 3.42
N PHE A 373 -13.43 2.62 3.75
CA PHE A 373 -14.24 3.62 3.06
C PHE A 373 -13.43 4.65 2.28
N THR A 374 -12.10 4.59 2.39
CA THR A 374 -11.20 5.61 1.86
C THR A 374 -9.99 4.95 1.17
N SER A 375 -9.28 5.71 0.33
CA SER A 375 -8.04 5.23 -0.28
C SER A 375 -6.96 4.93 0.77
N ASN A 376 -6.41 3.72 0.76
CA ASN A 376 -5.32 3.30 1.65
C ASN A 376 -4.13 4.26 1.58
N THR A 377 -3.75 4.66 0.37
CA THR A 377 -2.63 5.57 0.13
C THR A 377 -2.91 6.97 0.65
N ALA A 378 -4.11 7.50 0.38
CA ALA A 378 -4.49 8.83 0.85
C ALA A 378 -4.60 8.87 2.39
N SER A 379 -5.17 7.83 3.00
CA SER A 379 -5.25 7.70 4.46
C SER A 379 -3.86 7.67 5.10
N ALA A 380 -2.93 6.89 4.54
CA ALA A 380 -1.55 6.86 5.03
C ALA A 380 -0.86 8.22 4.85
N ALA A 381 -0.99 8.87 3.68
CA ALA A 381 -0.39 10.18 3.40
C ALA A 381 -0.88 11.27 4.34
N LEU A 382 -2.16 11.20 4.73
CA LEU A 382 -2.77 12.14 5.67
C LEU A 382 -2.32 11.88 7.11
N LEU A 383 -2.36 10.61 7.53
CA LEU A 383 -2.30 10.26 8.96
C LEU A 383 -0.90 9.96 9.47
N VAL A 384 0.00 9.40 8.64
CA VAL A 384 1.37 9.08 9.09
C VAL A 384 2.07 10.28 9.72
N PRO A 385 2.16 11.46 9.08
CA PRO A 385 2.85 12.59 9.68
C PRO A 385 2.18 13.10 10.97
N ILE A 386 0.86 13.03 11.06
CA ILE A 386 0.11 13.41 12.27
C ILE A 386 0.44 12.47 13.42
N PHE A 387 0.42 11.16 13.18
CA PHE A 387 0.68 10.17 14.21
C PHE A 387 2.15 10.09 14.61
N ILE A 388 3.09 10.47 13.76
CA ILE A 388 4.48 10.73 14.14
C ILE A 388 4.55 11.88 15.17
N SER A 389 3.87 12.99 14.89
CA SER A 389 3.84 14.14 15.83
C SER A 389 3.15 13.79 17.15
N ILE A 390 2.11 12.96 17.14
CA ILE A 390 1.44 12.46 18.34
C ILE A 390 2.41 11.58 19.16
N ALA A 391 3.12 10.66 18.51
CA ALA A 391 4.11 9.81 19.17
C ALA A 391 5.20 10.65 19.86
N GLN A 392 5.74 11.66 19.17
CA GLN A 392 6.70 12.61 19.74
C GLN A 392 6.14 13.32 20.99
N SER A 393 4.91 13.83 20.92
CA SER A 393 4.29 14.54 22.05
C SER A 393 3.95 13.62 23.22
N LEU A 394 3.75 12.32 22.97
CA LEU A 394 3.55 11.29 24.03
C LEU A 394 4.87 10.73 24.58
N GLY A 395 6.02 11.12 24.02
CA GLY A 395 7.32 10.55 24.37
C GLY A 395 7.50 9.10 23.91
N MET A 396 6.74 8.67 22.89
CA MET A 396 6.80 7.34 22.30
C MET A 396 7.75 7.34 21.09
N PRO A 397 8.34 6.18 20.71
CA PRO A 397 9.06 6.07 19.44
C PRO A 397 8.18 6.45 18.25
N GLU A 398 8.69 7.34 17.40
CA GLU A 398 7.96 7.85 16.19
C GLU A 398 7.51 6.73 15.27
N ILE A 399 8.36 5.69 15.17
CA ILE A 399 8.14 4.55 14.29
C ILE A 399 6.88 3.74 14.68
N GLY A 400 6.53 3.70 15.95
CA GLY A 400 5.47 2.82 16.45
C GLY A 400 4.10 3.14 15.87
N LEU A 401 3.62 4.36 16.09
CA LEU A 401 2.31 4.78 15.57
C LEU A 401 2.31 4.89 14.04
N ALA A 402 3.43 5.30 13.45
CA ALA A 402 3.56 5.36 11.99
C ALA A 402 3.42 3.98 11.33
N LEU A 403 4.05 2.93 11.89
CA LEU A 403 3.89 1.55 11.41
C LEU A 403 2.47 1.03 11.58
N ILE A 404 1.82 1.31 12.72
CA ILE A 404 0.42 0.92 12.94
C ILE A 404 -0.49 1.55 11.88
N ILE A 405 -0.31 2.83 11.56
CA ILE A 405 -1.06 3.52 10.50
C ILE A 405 -0.74 2.94 9.14
N GLY A 406 0.53 2.78 8.77
CA GLY A 406 0.93 2.32 7.43
C GLY A 406 0.50 0.88 7.14
N LEU A 407 0.74 -0.03 8.08
CA LEU A 407 0.34 -1.44 7.94
C LEU A 407 -1.18 -1.59 8.06
N GLY A 408 -1.81 -0.87 9.00
CA GLY A 408 -3.25 -0.86 9.18
C GLY A 408 -4.00 -0.32 7.96
N ALA A 409 -3.45 0.69 7.27
CA ALA A 409 -4.01 1.23 6.03
C ALA A 409 -4.08 0.19 4.88
N SER A 410 -3.30 -0.87 4.94
CA SER A 410 -3.35 -1.97 3.98
C SER A 410 -4.35 -3.08 4.37
N CYS A 411 -4.99 -3.00 5.55
CA CYS A 411 -5.96 -3.95 6.06
C CYS A 411 -7.40 -3.51 5.74
N ALA A 412 -7.82 -3.68 4.48
CA ALA A 412 -9.16 -3.31 4.03
C ALA A 412 -9.81 -4.52 3.33
N PHE A 413 -10.59 -5.30 4.08
CA PHE A 413 -11.06 -6.62 3.65
C PHE A 413 -12.59 -6.75 3.57
N MET A 414 -13.37 -5.76 4.06
CA MET A 414 -14.82 -5.90 4.19
C MET A 414 -15.58 -5.52 2.93
N LEU A 415 -15.14 -4.49 2.21
CA LEU A 415 -15.93 -3.89 1.14
C LEU A 415 -15.30 -4.10 -0.24
N PRO A 416 -16.13 -4.31 -1.29
CA PRO A 416 -15.63 -4.38 -2.66
C PRO A 416 -14.89 -3.12 -3.11
N VAL A 417 -15.34 -1.95 -2.63
CA VAL A 417 -14.76 -0.64 -2.99
C VAL A 417 -13.49 -0.30 -2.21
N ALA A 418 -13.19 -1.03 -1.13
CA ALA A 418 -12.07 -0.71 -0.25
C ALA A 418 -10.71 -0.86 -0.93
N THR A 419 -10.57 -1.87 -1.80
CA THR A 419 -9.33 -2.09 -2.58
C THR A 419 -9.64 -2.60 -3.99
N PRO A 420 -8.79 -2.28 -4.99
CA PRO A 420 -8.95 -2.85 -6.34
C PRO A 420 -8.95 -4.39 -6.36
N PRO A 421 -8.11 -5.13 -5.62
CA PRO A 421 -8.21 -6.60 -5.51
C PRO A 421 -9.60 -7.08 -5.07
N ASN A 422 -10.22 -6.43 -4.09
CA ASN A 422 -11.57 -6.75 -3.65
C ASN A 422 -12.59 -6.54 -4.78
N ALA A 423 -12.50 -5.41 -5.48
CA ALA A 423 -13.38 -5.09 -6.61
C ALA A 423 -13.25 -6.12 -7.74
N ILE A 424 -12.02 -6.57 -8.05
CA ILE A 424 -11.73 -7.57 -9.08
C ILE A 424 -12.41 -8.90 -8.76
N VAL A 425 -12.26 -9.42 -7.56
CA VAL A 425 -12.87 -10.70 -7.18
C VAL A 425 -14.39 -10.59 -7.02
N PHE A 426 -14.90 -9.47 -6.53
CA PHE A 426 -16.33 -9.18 -6.47
C PHE A 426 -16.96 -9.11 -7.87
N GLY A 427 -16.25 -8.50 -8.84
CA GLY A 427 -16.66 -8.38 -10.23
C GLY A 427 -16.86 -9.73 -10.96
N THR A 428 -16.37 -10.84 -10.41
CA THR A 428 -16.61 -12.19 -10.95
C THR A 428 -18.07 -12.64 -10.79
N GLY A 429 -18.85 -12.01 -9.92
CA GLY A 429 -20.23 -12.38 -9.59
C GLY A 429 -20.36 -13.66 -8.75
N HIS A 430 -19.24 -14.24 -8.27
CA HIS A 430 -19.23 -15.43 -7.42
C HIS A 430 -19.16 -15.10 -5.91
N VAL A 431 -18.80 -13.88 -5.58
CA VAL A 431 -18.66 -13.39 -4.19
C VAL A 431 -19.78 -12.39 -3.91
N ARG A 432 -20.52 -12.58 -2.84
CA ARG A 432 -21.54 -11.62 -2.38
C ARG A 432 -20.90 -10.60 -1.46
N GLN A 433 -21.44 -9.39 -1.43
CA GLN A 433 -20.96 -8.37 -0.48
C GLN A 433 -21.06 -8.82 0.98
N SER A 434 -22.13 -9.56 1.33
CA SER A 434 -22.31 -10.14 2.66
C SER A 434 -21.21 -11.12 3.05
N ASP A 435 -20.68 -11.89 2.08
CA ASP A 435 -19.60 -12.83 2.31
C ASP A 435 -18.30 -12.06 2.63
N MET A 436 -18.03 -10.97 1.89
CA MET A 436 -16.89 -10.10 2.12
C MET A 436 -16.98 -9.41 3.48
N VAL A 437 -18.12 -8.80 3.79
CA VAL A 437 -18.32 -8.11 5.09
C VAL A 437 -18.12 -9.07 6.25
N LYS A 438 -18.69 -10.28 6.17
CA LYS A 438 -18.57 -11.27 7.23
C LYS A 438 -17.12 -11.72 7.45
N ALA A 439 -16.43 -12.10 6.39
CA ALA A 439 -15.04 -12.58 6.48
C ALA A 439 -14.08 -11.43 6.79
N GLY A 440 -14.24 -10.30 6.11
CA GLY A 440 -13.40 -9.12 6.27
C GLY A 440 -13.51 -8.51 7.66
N PHE A 441 -14.70 -8.45 8.26
CA PHE A 441 -14.86 -7.95 9.62
C PHE A 441 -14.07 -8.77 10.63
N ILE A 442 -14.15 -10.11 10.55
CA ILE A 442 -13.39 -11.00 11.45
C ILE A 442 -11.89 -10.81 11.20
N LEU A 443 -11.47 -10.75 9.94
CA LEU A 443 -10.06 -10.55 9.60
C LEU A 443 -9.55 -9.18 10.05
N ASN A 444 -10.35 -8.12 9.94
CA ASN A 444 -10.00 -6.80 10.44
C ASN A 444 -9.75 -6.82 11.96
N ILE A 445 -10.60 -7.50 12.72
CA ILE A 445 -10.39 -7.69 14.18
C ILE A 445 -9.07 -8.45 14.46
N VAL A 446 -8.79 -9.50 13.70
CA VAL A 446 -7.52 -10.24 13.81
C VAL A 446 -6.34 -9.32 13.51
N CYS A 447 -6.41 -8.52 12.44
CA CYS A 447 -5.35 -7.56 12.10
C CYS A 447 -5.15 -6.49 13.17
N ILE A 448 -6.25 -5.95 13.73
CA ILE A 448 -6.19 -4.98 14.85
C ILE A 448 -5.42 -5.58 16.03
N LEU A 449 -5.79 -6.78 16.45
CA LEU A 449 -5.15 -7.44 17.59
C LEU A 449 -3.67 -7.75 17.32
N VAL A 450 -3.35 -8.27 16.13
CA VAL A 450 -1.97 -8.62 15.76
C VAL A 450 -1.10 -7.36 15.69
N ILE A 451 -1.54 -6.33 14.96
CA ILE A 451 -0.77 -5.10 14.76
C ILE A 451 -0.60 -4.34 16.07
N ALA A 452 -1.66 -4.22 16.89
CA ALA A 452 -1.57 -3.56 18.19
C ALA A 452 -0.67 -4.31 19.16
N THR A 453 -0.73 -5.66 19.18
CA THR A 453 0.08 -6.48 20.09
C THR A 453 1.55 -6.43 19.69
N ILE A 454 1.88 -6.62 18.42
CA ILE A 454 3.25 -6.51 17.92
C ILE A 454 3.75 -5.08 18.09
N GLY A 455 2.92 -4.08 17.77
CA GLY A 455 3.22 -2.68 17.99
C GLY A 455 3.61 -2.39 19.44
N TYR A 456 2.84 -2.88 20.38
CA TYR A 456 3.13 -2.68 21.81
C TYR A 456 4.46 -3.28 22.24
N TYR A 457 4.75 -4.53 21.86
CA TYR A 457 5.95 -5.22 22.33
C TYR A 457 7.23 -4.78 21.63
N PHE A 458 7.16 -4.31 20.37
CA PHE A 458 8.35 -4.08 19.56
C PHE A 458 8.51 -2.66 19.05
N TRP A 459 7.44 -1.84 19.01
CA TRP A 459 7.49 -0.53 18.35
C TRP A 459 7.10 0.65 19.24
N LEU A 460 6.31 0.45 20.29
CA LEU A 460 5.77 1.53 21.14
C LEU A 460 6.53 1.70 22.46
N ASN A 461 7.43 0.78 22.79
CA ASN A 461 8.23 0.81 24.04
C ASN A 461 9.68 1.14 23.75
#